data_38fd326b2b4a1313e2547e408278be63
#
_entry.id   38fd326b2b4a1313e2547e408278be63
#
_cell.length_a   1.000
_cell.length_b   1.000
_cell.length_c   1.000
_cell.angle_alpha   90.00
_cell.angle_beta   90.00
_cell.angle_gamma   90.00
#
_symmetry.space_group_name_H-M   'P 1'
#
loop_
_entity.id
_entity.type
_entity.pdbx_description
1 polymer ?
#
loop_
_entity_poly.entity_id
_entity_poly.type
_entity_poly.pdbx_seq_one_letter_code
_entity_poly.pdbx_strand_id
1 'polypeptide(L)'
;MSVLDIIRRCAEVPSFSSHEERLHPVVLDFIKNLSGVHHEVVPGNNLAIWTNAAPGAVTVVLSAHLDKINHLDHDSTEKLPYHQTDDELIGQLDDTVGVGLCLRLLERLCKQSEIALYVLLSEMEEGHGIKTTPHLLRNGGKDLHYGIGAERLSAWLKARKVVPKVILTLDPTPLFRGEGGIAVYSEHWRLNGIKPTPELVERTELAVRLLEELHPAIRRRNNGNDYLIYGREFNADGKGHVPSLAIEPAIHPCHAMPERVFIRDVQATEHLLFGFLTRLVGMHRWLM
;
A
#
# COMPACT_ATOMS: atom_id res chain seq x y z
N MET A 1 -12.56 14.87 -1.83
CA MET A 1 -11.17 15.43 -1.91
C MET A 1 -10.44 14.75 -3.07
N SER A 2 -9.61 15.44 -3.86
CA SER A 2 -8.83 14.76 -4.91
C SER A 2 -7.74 13.87 -4.30
N VAL A 3 -7.28 12.86 -5.05
CA VAL A 3 -6.14 12.03 -4.61
C VAL A 3 -4.88 12.89 -4.39
N LEU A 4 -4.67 13.91 -5.22
CA LEU A 4 -3.52 14.82 -5.12
C LEU A 4 -3.55 15.66 -3.84
N ASP A 5 -4.74 16.11 -3.39
CA ASP A 5 -4.88 16.82 -2.10
C ASP A 5 -4.56 15.94 -0.91
N ILE A 6 -4.93 14.65 -0.98
CA ILE A 6 -4.64 13.68 0.07
C ILE A 6 -3.12 13.45 0.13
N ILE A 7 -2.49 13.18 -1.03
CA ILE A 7 -1.04 12.97 -1.13
C ILE A 7 -0.29 14.18 -0.57
N ARG A 8 -0.66 15.41 -0.96
CA ARG A 8 -0.03 16.63 -0.43
C ARG A 8 -0.05 16.66 1.10
N ARG A 9 -1.22 16.43 1.70
CA ARG A 9 -1.37 16.45 3.16
C ARG A 9 -0.50 15.40 3.86
N CYS A 10 -0.33 14.23 3.24
CA CYS A 10 0.54 13.18 3.74
C CYS A 10 2.02 13.51 3.52
N ALA A 11 2.39 14.06 2.35
CA ALA A 11 3.77 14.36 2.00
C ALA A 11 4.41 15.41 2.92
N GLU A 12 3.63 16.37 3.41
CA GLU A 12 4.10 17.42 4.34
C GLU A 12 4.41 16.90 5.76
N VAL A 13 4.00 15.66 6.12
CA VAL A 13 4.20 15.11 7.48
C VAL A 13 5.53 14.38 7.58
N PRO A 14 6.38 14.67 8.58
CA PRO A 14 7.65 13.97 8.80
C PRO A 14 7.44 12.63 9.54
N SER A 15 6.73 11.70 8.89
CA SER A 15 6.47 10.35 9.39
C SER A 15 7.63 9.41 9.11
N PHE A 16 8.81 9.75 9.62
CA PHE A 16 10.01 8.93 9.44
C PHE A 16 9.88 7.56 10.10
N SER A 17 10.67 6.57 9.63
CA SER A 17 10.70 5.22 10.21
C SER A 17 10.75 5.27 11.74
N SER A 18 9.90 4.51 12.41
CA SER A 18 9.59 4.50 13.86
C SER A 18 8.84 5.72 14.42
N HIS A 19 8.43 6.68 13.57
CA HIS A 19 7.64 7.86 13.94
C HIS A 19 6.37 7.98 13.05
N GLU A 20 5.87 6.89 12.53
CA GLU A 20 4.76 6.80 11.57
C GLU A 20 3.43 7.29 12.15
N GLU A 21 3.28 7.24 13.48
CA GLU A 21 2.08 7.76 14.17
C GLU A 21 1.85 9.27 13.92
N ARG A 22 2.86 10.00 13.47
CA ARG A 22 2.73 11.41 13.08
C ARG A 22 1.78 11.60 11.90
N LEU A 23 1.61 10.56 11.06
CA LEU A 23 0.68 10.58 9.94
C LEU A 23 -0.75 10.21 10.34
N HIS A 24 -0.96 9.53 11.47
CA HIS A 24 -2.29 9.12 11.94
C HIS A 24 -3.30 10.28 12.00
N PRO A 25 -2.98 11.48 12.55
CA PRO A 25 -3.95 12.58 12.59
C PRO A 25 -4.48 12.98 11.21
N VAL A 26 -3.65 12.94 10.15
CA VAL A 26 -4.06 13.27 8.79
C VAL A 26 -5.01 12.21 8.25
N VAL A 27 -4.68 10.93 8.45
CA VAL A 27 -5.50 9.78 8.03
C VAL A 27 -6.84 9.79 8.77
N LEU A 28 -6.82 9.94 10.10
CA LEU A 28 -8.03 9.94 10.94
C LEU A 28 -8.93 11.13 10.63
N ASP A 29 -8.37 12.32 10.38
CA ASP A 29 -9.13 13.48 9.93
C ASP A 29 -9.85 13.24 8.59
N PHE A 30 -9.18 12.52 7.68
CA PHE A 30 -9.79 12.15 6.40
C PHE A 30 -10.98 11.20 6.57
N ILE A 31 -10.84 10.14 7.38
CA ILE A 31 -11.85 9.09 7.49
C ILE A 31 -13.00 9.43 8.44
N LYS A 32 -12.86 10.41 9.35
CA LYS A 32 -13.86 10.72 10.39
C LYS A 32 -15.27 11.01 9.86
N ASN A 33 -15.39 11.48 8.60
CA ASN A 33 -16.65 11.81 7.96
C ASN A 33 -17.14 10.72 7.00
N LEU A 34 -16.42 9.61 6.87
CA LEU A 34 -16.81 8.50 6.01
C LEU A 34 -17.75 7.55 6.78
N SER A 35 -19.01 7.46 6.31
CA SER A 35 -20.00 6.58 6.94
C SER A 35 -19.64 5.11 6.74
N GLY A 36 -19.77 4.31 7.80
CA GLY A 36 -19.52 2.86 7.75
C GLY A 36 -18.03 2.48 7.69
N VAL A 37 -17.15 3.43 8.01
CA VAL A 37 -15.71 3.21 8.10
C VAL A 37 -15.31 3.10 9.58
N HIS A 38 -14.50 2.09 9.88
CA HIS A 38 -13.94 1.81 11.20
C HIS A 38 -12.42 1.83 11.13
N HIS A 39 -11.77 2.04 12.26
CA HIS A 39 -10.31 1.97 12.34
C HIS A 39 -9.84 1.43 13.70
N GLU A 40 -8.60 0.97 13.74
CA GLU A 40 -7.89 0.53 14.93
C GLU A 40 -6.39 0.76 14.76
N VAL A 41 -5.75 1.23 15.82
CA VAL A 41 -4.28 1.26 15.90
C VAL A 41 -3.82 -0.14 16.26
N VAL A 42 -3.08 -0.78 15.37
CA VAL A 42 -2.51 -2.12 15.57
C VAL A 42 -1.13 -1.95 16.24
N PRO A 43 -0.65 -2.91 17.06
CA PRO A 43 0.63 -2.81 17.76
C PRO A 43 1.78 -2.28 16.89
N GLY A 44 2.58 -1.40 17.45
CA GLY A 44 3.51 -0.51 16.74
C GLY A 44 2.80 0.76 16.31
N ASN A 45 3.21 1.31 15.18
CA ASN A 45 2.59 2.52 14.62
C ASN A 45 1.65 2.21 13.44
N ASN A 46 1.16 0.99 13.37
CA ASN A 46 0.31 0.52 12.29
C ASN A 46 -1.13 0.99 12.43
N LEU A 47 -1.82 1.19 11.31
CA LEU A 47 -3.23 1.57 11.29
C LEU A 47 -4.02 0.65 10.37
N ALA A 48 -5.05 -0.01 10.91
CA ALA A 48 -6.01 -0.79 10.15
C ALA A 48 -7.32 -0.01 10.03
N ILE A 49 -7.88 0.07 8.81
CA ILE A 49 -9.14 0.75 8.51
C ILE A 49 -9.99 -0.23 7.70
N TRP A 50 -11.30 -0.30 7.97
CA TRP A 50 -12.17 -1.20 7.20
C TRP A 50 -13.58 -0.64 7.04
N THR A 51 -14.30 -1.16 6.05
CA THR A 51 -15.68 -0.76 5.75
C THR A 51 -16.67 -1.79 6.27
N ASN A 52 -17.90 -1.34 6.53
CA ASN A 52 -19.04 -2.26 6.66
C ASN A 52 -19.30 -2.96 5.34
N ALA A 53 -19.64 -4.24 5.38
CA ALA A 53 -19.94 -5.03 4.20
C ALA A 53 -21.11 -5.98 4.44
N ALA A 54 -21.80 -6.36 3.37
CA ALA A 54 -22.86 -7.37 3.41
C ALA A 54 -22.27 -8.78 3.62
N PRO A 55 -23.04 -9.73 4.18
CA PRO A 55 -22.64 -11.13 4.19
C PRO A 55 -22.31 -11.61 2.77
N GLY A 56 -21.17 -12.30 2.61
CA GLY A 56 -20.71 -12.78 1.30
C GLY A 56 -20.01 -11.73 0.43
N ALA A 57 -19.73 -10.53 0.97
CA ALA A 57 -18.94 -9.52 0.26
C ALA A 57 -17.52 -10.02 -0.08
N VAL A 58 -16.99 -9.52 -1.18
CA VAL A 58 -15.60 -9.78 -1.58
C VAL A 58 -14.67 -9.05 -0.63
N THR A 59 -13.82 -9.78 0.07
CA THR A 59 -12.81 -9.18 0.95
C THR A 59 -11.57 -8.80 0.17
N VAL A 60 -11.22 -7.52 0.20
CA VAL A 60 -10.03 -6.97 -0.45
C VAL A 60 -9.20 -6.20 0.58
N VAL A 61 -7.89 -6.35 0.48
CA VAL A 61 -6.93 -5.55 1.24
C VAL A 61 -6.19 -4.62 0.30
N LEU A 62 -6.15 -3.34 0.64
CA LEU A 62 -5.21 -2.35 0.11
C LEU A 62 -4.17 -2.09 1.19
N SER A 63 -2.91 -2.01 0.82
CA SER A 63 -1.82 -1.70 1.75
C SER A 63 -0.90 -0.63 1.19
N ALA A 64 -0.36 0.18 2.07
CA ALA A 64 0.67 1.18 1.82
C ALA A 64 1.50 1.37 3.09
N HIS A 65 2.71 1.91 3.01
CA HIS A 65 3.48 2.17 4.22
C HIS A 65 3.43 3.64 4.66
N LEU A 66 3.61 3.86 5.96
CA LEU A 66 3.50 5.17 6.59
C LEU A 66 4.85 5.85 6.75
N ASP A 67 5.92 5.04 6.83
CA ASP A 67 7.25 5.57 7.09
C ASP A 67 7.90 6.19 5.85
N LYS A 68 8.79 7.13 6.12
CA LYS A 68 9.63 7.81 5.14
C LYS A 68 11.09 7.68 5.56
N ILE A 69 11.99 7.69 4.59
CA ILE A 69 13.42 7.80 4.85
C ILE A 69 13.72 9.17 5.46
N ASN A 70 14.44 9.19 6.57
CA ASN A 70 14.91 10.45 7.16
C ASN A 70 16.19 10.91 6.49
N HIS A 71 16.10 11.96 5.67
CA HIS A 71 17.24 12.59 5.00
C HIS A 71 17.81 13.81 5.77
N LEU A 72 17.34 14.08 7.01
CA LEU A 72 17.66 15.32 7.73
C LEU A 72 18.75 15.15 8.79
N ASP A 73 19.32 13.97 8.98
CA ASP A 73 20.32 13.66 10.02
C ASP A 73 19.89 13.98 11.47
N HIS A 74 18.63 14.39 11.67
CA HIS A 74 18.03 14.64 12.98
C HIS A 74 16.53 14.36 12.95
N ASP A 75 15.93 14.12 14.10
CA ASP A 75 14.48 14.03 14.21
C ASP A 75 13.86 15.43 14.05
N SER A 76 12.92 15.57 13.13
CA SER A 76 12.21 16.82 12.88
C SER A 76 10.70 16.59 12.95
N THR A 77 10.00 17.57 13.50
CA THR A 77 8.53 17.67 13.49
C THR A 77 8.04 18.76 12.53
N GLU A 78 8.95 19.46 11.88
CA GLU A 78 8.60 20.49 10.90
C GLU A 78 8.03 19.87 9.63
N LYS A 79 7.15 20.61 8.96
CA LYS A 79 6.59 20.21 7.68
C LYS A 79 7.67 19.98 6.66
N LEU A 80 7.56 18.85 5.96
CA LEU A 80 8.44 18.53 4.85
C LEU A 80 8.08 19.37 3.61
N PRO A 81 9.06 19.72 2.77
CA PRO A 81 8.82 20.46 1.55
C PRO A 81 7.99 19.64 0.57
N TYR A 82 6.97 20.26 0.01
CA TYR A 82 6.14 19.72 -1.05
C TYR A 82 5.90 20.79 -2.12
N HIS A 83 5.96 20.38 -3.37
CA HIS A 83 5.64 21.21 -4.52
C HIS A 83 4.84 20.42 -5.55
N GLN A 84 3.96 21.07 -6.27
CA GLN A 84 3.20 20.50 -7.37
C GLN A 84 3.30 21.41 -8.59
N THR A 85 3.61 20.81 -9.73
CA THR A 85 3.51 21.43 -11.06
C THR A 85 2.25 20.94 -11.77
N ASP A 86 2.08 21.30 -13.04
CA ASP A 86 0.98 20.76 -13.85
C ASP A 86 1.13 19.26 -14.12
N ASP A 87 2.37 18.75 -14.13
CA ASP A 87 2.70 17.38 -14.54
C ASP A 87 3.20 16.49 -13.39
N GLU A 88 3.79 17.06 -12.34
CA GLU A 88 4.52 16.33 -11.31
C GLU A 88 4.15 16.73 -9.89
N LEU A 89 4.18 15.75 -8.99
CA LEU A 89 4.29 15.92 -7.55
C LEU A 89 5.77 15.82 -7.17
N ILE A 90 6.25 16.70 -6.29
CA ILE A 90 7.65 16.80 -5.87
C ILE A 90 7.72 16.91 -4.35
N GLY A 91 8.43 15.98 -3.68
CA GLY A 91 8.53 15.94 -2.22
C GLY A 91 9.11 14.64 -1.72
N GLN A 92 8.74 14.20 -0.53
CA GLN A 92 8.90 12.81 -0.08
C GLN A 92 7.61 12.05 -0.36
N LEU A 93 7.60 11.25 -1.42
CA LEU A 93 6.41 10.67 -2.03
C LEU A 93 6.28 9.16 -1.80
N ASP A 94 7.36 8.52 -1.48
CA ASP A 94 7.46 7.16 -1.01
C ASP A 94 7.15 7.08 0.50
N ASP A 95 6.02 6.46 0.98
CA ASP A 95 4.89 5.99 0.17
C ASP A 95 3.60 6.81 0.44
N THR A 96 3.72 8.13 0.39
CA THR A 96 2.51 8.98 0.52
C THR A 96 1.59 8.88 -0.70
N VAL A 97 2.12 8.42 -1.83
CA VAL A 97 1.33 8.14 -3.03
C VAL A 97 0.41 6.95 -2.79
N GLY A 98 0.91 5.83 -2.29
CA GLY A 98 0.10 4.67 -1.96
C GLY A 98 -0.90 4.96 -0.84
N VAL A 99 -0.50 5.67 0.23
CA VAL A 99 -1.43 6.12 1.27
C VAL A 99 -2.56 6.95 0.66
N GLY A 100 -2.25 7.91 -0.21
CA GLY A 100 -3.23 8.74 -0.88
C GLY A 100 -4.21 7.94 -1.76
N LEU A 101 -3.70 6.98 -2.52
CA LEU A 101 -4.50 6.07 -3.34
C LEU A 101 -5.40 5.17 -2.48
N CYS A 102 -4.88 4.59 -1.39
CA CYS A 102 -5.65 3.79 -0.44
C CYS A 102 -6.83 4.58 0.14
N LEU A 103 -6.59 5.78 0.64
CA LEU A 103 -7.63 6.63 1.23
C LEU A 103 -8.65 7.08 0.18
N ARG A 104 -8.21 7.42 -1.03
CA ARG A 104 -9.12 7.82 -2.11
C ARG A 104 -10.03 6.67 -2.54
N LEU A 105 -9.51 5.46 -2.66
CA LEU A 105 -10.30 4.27 -2.96
C LEU A 105 -11.27 3.93 -1.83
N LEU A 106 -10.84 4.07 -0.58
CA LEU A 106 -11.70 3.92 0.58
C LEU A 106 -12.90 4.89 0.51
N GLU A 107 -12.68 6.18 0.23
CA GLU A 107 -13.73 7.18 0.08
C GLU A 107 -14.75 6.80 -1.02
N ARG A 108 -14.23 6.29 -2.17
CA ARG A 108 -15.07 5.90 -3.31
C ARG A 108 -15.89 4.63 -3.08
N LEU A 109 -15.36 3.72 -2.27
CA LEU A 109 -15.90 2.36 -2.11
C LEU A 109 -16.60 2.12 -0.76
N CYS A 110 -16.45 3.00 0.24
CA CYS A 110 -16.98 2.77 1.59
C CYS A 110 -18.51 2.59 1.67
N LYS A 111 -19.25 2.98 0.65
CA LYS A 111 -20.72 2.78 0.55
C LYS A 111 -21.11 1.53 -0.24
N GLN A 112 -20.14 0.80 -0.82
CA GLN A 112 -20.40 -0.41 -1.60
C GLN A 112 -20.39 -1.63 -0.66
N SER A 113 -21.57 -2.10 -0.29
CA SER A 113 -21.72 -3.23 0.65
C SER A 113 -21.20 -4.57 0.09
N GLU A 114 -20.96 -4.68 -1.21
CA GLU A 114 -20.46 -5.89 -1.89
C GLU A 114 -18.94 -6.08 -1.74
N ILE A 115 -18.24 -5.07 -1.22
CA ILE A 115 -16.80 -5.11 -0.96
C ILE A 115 -16.57 -4.92 0.55
N ALA A 116 -15.95 -5.91 1.18
CA ALA A 116 -15.34 -5.76 2.49
C ALA A 116 -13.91 -5.22 2.29
N LEU A 117 -13.78 -3.90 2.28
CA LEU A 117 -12.49 -3.25 2.02
C LEU A 117 -11.74 -3.05 3.33
N TYR A 118 -10.49 -3.52 3.35
CA TYR A 118 -9.51 -3.27 4.40
C TYR A 118 -8.39 -2.41 3.84
N VAL A 119 -8.05 -1.32 4.51
CA VAL A 119 -6.87 -0.50 4.24
C VAL A 119 -5.91 -0.70 5.40
N LEU A 120 -4.72 -1.19 5.10
CA LEU A 120 -3.65 -1.48 6.06
C LEU A 120 -2.49 -0.54 5.80
N LEU A 121 -2.18 0.29 6.78
CA LEU A 121 -1.08 1.23 6.70
C LEU A 121 0.03 0.77 7.66
N SER A 122 1.15 0.34 7.09
CA SER A 122 2.25 -0.33 7.79
C SER A 122 3.34 0.63 8.24
N GLU A 123 4.00 0.28 9.35
CA GLU A 123 5.25 0.89 9.79
C GLU A 123 6.46 0.15 9.23
N MET A 124 7.64 0.81 9.20
CA MET A 124 8.95 0.17 9.02
C MET A 124 9.08 -0.65 7.72
N GLU A 125 8.44 -0.24 6.61
CA GLU A 125 8.69 -0.82 5.30
C GLU A 125 10.08 -0.43 4.81
N GLU A 126 10.43 0.83 4.89
CA GLU A 126 11.75 1.34 4.53
C GLU A 126 12.84 0.76 5.42
N GLY A 127 12.52 0.53 6.68
CA GLY A 127 13.49 0.05 7.67
C GLY A 127 14.77 0.88 7.70
N HIS A 128 14.71 2.09 7.11
CA HIS A 128 15.87 2.95 6.97
C HIS A 128 16.41 3.35 8.33
N GLY A 129 17.70 3.36 8.45
CA GLY A 129 18.35 3.74 9.69
C GLY A 129 18.55 2.61 10.71
N ILE A 130 17.92 1.45 10.59
CA ILE A 130 18.14 0.34 11.53
C ILE A 130 19.63 0.01 11.68
N LYS A 131 20.38 0.03 10.58
CA LYS A 131 21.82 -0.28 10.57
C LYS A 131 22.72 0.95 10.51
N THR A 132 22.26 2.03 9.88
CA THR A 132 23.10 3.20 9.54
C THR A 132 22.93 4.35 10.53
N THR A 133 21.70 4.64 10.95
CA THR A 133 21.34 5.76 11.81
C THR A 133 20.38 5.36 12.93
N PRO A 134 20.69 4.30 13.72
CA PRO A 134 19.76 3.79 14.74
C PRO A 134 19.41 4.85 15.81
N HIS A 135 20.26 5.86 16.01
CA HIS A 135 20.01 6.96 16.95
C HIS A 135 18.83 7.86 16.55
N LEU A 136 18.41 7.83 15.29
CA LEU A 136 17.22 8.53 14.79
C LEU A 136 15.93 7.73 15.00
N LEU A 137 16.05 6.44 15.32
CA LEU A 137 14.90 5.57 15.59
C LEU A 137 14.55 5.58 17.08
N ARG A 138 13.29 5.36 17.40
CA ARG A 138 12.86 5.16 18.78
C ARG A 138 13.62 4.00 19.42
N ASN A 139 14.07 4.21 20.65
CA ASN A 139 14.84 3.21 21.40
C ASN A 139 16.03 2.63 20.60
N GLY A 140 16.61 3.40 19.70
CA GLY A 140 17.73 2.95 18.87
C GLY A 140 17.36 1.83 17.90
N GLY A 141 16.09 1.73 17.50
CA GLY A 141 15.59 0.69 16.60
C GLY A 141 15.52 -0.71 17.21
N LYS A 142 15.61 -0.82 18.56
CA LYS A 142 15.52 -2.11 19.25
C LYS A 142 14.18 -2.78 18.94
N ASP A 143 14.23 -4.07 18.61
CA ASP A 143 13.09 -4.91 18.27
C ASP A 143 12.35 -4.49 16.97
N LEU A 144 12.95 -3.62 16.16
CA LEU A 144 12.47 -3.25 14.85
C LEU A 144 13.22 -4.01 13.75
N HIS A 145 12.51 -4.36 12.68
CA HIS A 145 13.09 -4.91 11.46
C HIS A 145 12.23 -4.50 10.24
N TYR A 146 12.80 -4.62 9.08
CA TYR A 146 12.13 -4.37 7.80
C TYR A 146 10.83 -5.17 7.70
N GLY A 147 9.73 -4.47 7.40
CA GLY A 147 8.42 -5.08 7.16
C GLY A 147 7.69 -5.61 8.40
N ILE A 148 8.16 -5.30 9.62
CA ILE A 148 7.48 -5.69 10.86
C ILE A 148 6.02 -5.22 10.89
N GLY A 149 5.71 -4.08 10.26
CA GLY A 149 4.36 -3.55 10.14
C GLY A 149 3.43 -4.48 9.38
N ALA A 150 3.85 -4.93 8.21
CA ALA A 150 3.08 -5.86 7.39
C ALA A 150 2.88 -7.21 8.09
N GLU A 151 3.87 -7.70 8.86
CA GLU A 151 3.74 -8.91 9.69
C GLU A 151 2.67 -8.73 10.78
N ARG A 152 2.70 -7.62 11.50
CA ARG A 152 1.73 -7.29 12.57
C ARG A 152 0.31 -7.14 12.03
N LEU A 153 0.16 -6.46 10.90
CA LEU A 153 -1.13 -6.29 10.21
C LEU A 153 -1.66 -7.61 9.66
N SER A 154 -0.80 -8.47 9.12
CA SER A 154 -1.18 -9.83 8.72
C SER A 154 -1.66 -10.67 9.91
N ALA A 155 -0.97 -10.61 11.04
CA ALA A 155 -1.39 -11.28 12.27
C ALA A 155 -2.74 -10.74 12.78
N TRP A 156 -2.96 -9.42 12.68
CA TRP A 156 -4.22 -8.78 13.03
C TRP A 156 -5.40 -9.26 12.16
N LEU A 157 -5.22 -9.40 10.84
CA LEU A 157 -6.22 -9.98 9.93
C LEU A 157 -6.52 -11.44 10.30
N LYS A 158 -5.48 -12.26 10.50
CA LYS A 158 -5.61 -13.68 10.85
C LYS A 158 -6.36 -13.89 12.17
N ALA A 159 -6.06 -13.07 13.19
CA ALA A 159 -6.76 -13.11 14.48
C ALA A 159 -8.27 -12.83 14.35
N ARG A 160 -8.66 -12.03 13.36
CA ARG A 160 -10.06 -11.74 13.01
C ARG A 160 -10.67 -12.73 12.01
N LYS A 161 -9.91 -13.75 11.61
CA LYS A 161 -10.32 -14.75 10.60
C LYS A 161 -10.68 -14.11 9.26
N VAL A 162 -10.05 -13.00 8.94
CA VAL A 162 -10.20 -12.31 7.65
C VAL A 162 -9.26 -12.96 6.64
N VAL A 163 -9.84 -13.55 5.59
CA VAL A 163 -9.09 -14.14 4.46
C VAL A 163 -9.39 -13.31 3.22
N PRO A 164 -8.42 -12.50 2.75
CA PRO A 164 -8.62 -11.69 1.55
C PRO A 164 -8.77 -12.52 0.28
N LYS A 165 -9.57 -12.05 -0.66
CA LYS A 165 -9.58 -12.57 -2.02
C LYS A 165 -8.33 -12.13 -2.79
N VAL A 166 -7.84 -10.93 -2.49
CA VAL A 166 -6.59 -10.35 -3.02
C VAL A 166 -6.05 -9.30 -2.05
N ILE A 167 -4.73 -9.16 -2.00
CA ILE A 167 -4.02 -8.09 -1.30
C ILE A 167 -3.29 -7.27 -2.37
N LEU A 168 -3.49 -5.95 -2.36
CA LEU A 168 -2.87 -4.99 -3.26
C LEU A 168 -2.02 -4.02 -2.43
N THR A 169 -0.72 -4.14 -2.51
CA THR A 169 0.23 -3.15 -1.97
C THR A 169 0.38 -2.03 -3.00
N LEU A 170 0.19 -0.80 -2.57
CA LEU A 170 0.34 0.39 -3.41
C LEU A 170 1.61 1.09 -2.94
N ASP A 171 2.57 1.24 -3.84
CA ASP A 171 3.90 1.72 -3.51
C ASP A 171 4.57 2.23 -4.81
N PRO A 172 5.28 3.35 -4.86
CA PRO A 172 5.91 3.81 -6.09
C PRO A 172 7.20 3.05 -6.41
N THR A 173 7.57 2.99 -7.71
CA THR A 173 8.72 2.21 -8.18
C THR A 173 9.72 3.03 -9.00
N PRO A 174 11.05 2.84 -8.78
CA PRO A 174 12.09 3.43 -9.62
C PRO A 174 12.29 2.73 -10.98
N LEU A 175 11.50 1.71 -11.30
CA LEU A 175 11.66 0.88 -12.49
C LEU A 175 11.77 1.68 -13.80
N PHE A 176 11.08 2.79 -13.89
CA PHE A 176 10.93 3.58 -15.10
C PHE A 176 12.04 4.62 -15.32
N ARG A 177 12.95 4.82 -14.36
CA ARG A 177 14.15 5.67 -14.47
C ARG A 177 13.88 7.10 -14.95
N GLY A 178 12.79 7.73 -14.44
CA GLY A 178 12.40 9.09 -14.84
C GLY A 178 11.38 9.16 -15.99
N GLU A 179 11.02 8.02 -16.57
CA GLU A 179 9.84 7.92 -17.44
C GLU A 179 8.60 7.62 -16.63
N GLY A 180 7.43 7.95 -17.14
CA GLY A 180 6.16 7.59 -16.53
C GLY A 180 5.78 6.14 -16.80
N GLY A 181 4.92 5.57 -15.95
CA GLY A 181 4.38 4.24 -16.11
C GLY A 181 3.82 3.64 -14.83
N ILE A 182 3.21 2.46 -14.97
CA ILE A 182 2.69 1.67 -13.86
C ILE A 182 3.25 0.25 -13.98
N ALA A 183 3.75 -0.30 -12.88
CA ALA A 183 4.20 -1.68 -12.79
C ALA A 183 3.23 -2.52 -11.94
N VAL A 184 3.23 -3.85 -12.19
CA VAL A 184 2.63 -4.85 -11.33
C VAL A 184 3.67 -5.89 -10.93
N TYR A 185 3.81 -6.14 -9.63
CA TYR A 185 4.59 -7.22 -9.06
C TYR A 185 3.63 -8.28 -8.54
N SER A 186 3.87 -9.54 -8.86
CA SER A 186 2.85 -10.56 -8.62
C SER A 186 3.38 -11.90 -8.14
N GLU A 187 4.66 -12.19 -8.37
CA GLU A 187 5.24 -13.51 -8.07
C GLU A 187 6.00 -13.49 -6.75
N HIS A 188 5.34 -13.04 -5.66
CA HIS A 188 5.94 -12.95 -4.32
C HIS A 188 6.63 -14.25 -3.89
N TRP A 189 6.12 -15.41 -4.33
CA TRP A 189 6.67 -16.72 -3.99
C TRP A 189 8.09 -16.93 -4.50
N ARG A 190 8.48 -16.34 -5.66
CA ARG A 190 9.85 -16.45 -6.19
C ARG A 190 10.87 -15.79 -5.26
N LEU A 191 10.60 -14.58 -4.80
CA LEU A 191 11.49 -13.83 -3.91
C LEU A 191 11.46 -14.37 -2.47
N ASN A 192 10.34 -14.94 -2.04
CA ASN A 192 10.20 -15.60 -0.74
C ASN A 192 10.72 -17.05 -0.71
N GLY A 193 11.09 -17.65 -1.86
CA GLY A 193 11.49 -19.06 -1.93
C GLY A 193 10.36 -20.04 -1.59
N ILE A 194 9.10 -19.65 -1.82
CA ILE A 194 7.92 -20.47 -1.54
C ILE A 194 7.49 -21.20 -2.80
N LYS A 195 7.10 -22.47 -2.67
CA LYS A 195 6.48 -23.21 -3.78
C LYS A 195 4.98 -22.87 -3.81
N PRO A 196 4.49 -22.14 -4.84
CA PRO A 196 3.09 -21.76 -4.91
C PRO A 196 2.18 -22.97 -5.17
N THR A 197 0.94 -22.92 -4.70
CA THR A 197 -0.11 -23.86 -5.13
C THR A 197 -0.54 -23.53 -6.57
N PRO A 198 -1.02 -24.51 -7.34
CA PRO A 198 -1.61 -24.22 -8.66
C PRO A 198 -2.73 -23.18 -8.60
N GLU A 199 -3.55 -23.22 -7.57
CA GLU A 199 -4.64 -22.28 -7.34
C GLU A 199 -4.14 -20.86 -7.11
N LEU A 200 -3.06 -20.67 -6.31
CA LEU A 200 -2.44 -19.37 -6.10
C LEU A 200 -1.95 -18.78 -7.42
N VAL A 201 -1.27 -19.58 -8.23
CA VAL A 201 -0.77 -19.16 -9.55
C VAL A 201 -1.93 -18.74 -10.46
N GLU A 202 -2.97 -19.56 -10.56
CA GLU A 202 -4.14 -19.29 -11.40
C GLU A 202 -4.86 -18.00 -10.99
N ARG A 203 -5.12 -17.83 -9.68
CA ARG A 203 -5.78 -16.62 -9.14
C ARG A 203 -4.95 -15.37 -9.36
N THR A 204 -3.63 -15.47 -9.17
CA THR A 204 -2.70 -14.36 -9.40
C THR A 204 -2.68 -13.97 -10.88
N GLU A 205 -2.56 -14.94 -11.79
CA GLU A 205 -2.61 -14.68 -13.24
C GLU A 205 -3.94 -14.08 -13.69
N LEU A 206 -5.07 -14.52 -13.10
CA LEU A 206 -6.37 -13.93 -13.37
C LEU A 206 -6.41 -12.45 -12.97
N ALA A 207 -5.91 -12.13 -11.79
CA ALA A 207 -5.84 -10.74 -11.30
C ALA A 207 -4.93 -9.87 -12.19
N VAL A 208 -3.75 -10.38 -12.56
CA VAL A 208 -2.83 -9.64 -13.44
C VAL A 208 -3.41 -9.42 -14.82
N ARG A 209 -4.06 -10.42 -15.46
CA ARG A 209 -4.73 -10.24 -16.75
C ARG A 209 -5.83 -9.19 -16.68
N LEU A 210 -6.60 -9.16 -15.61
CA LEU A 210 -7.63 -8.14 -15.42
C LEU A 210 -7.03 -6.72 -15.33
N LEU A 211 -5.87 -6.57 -14.68
CA LEU A 211 -5.14 -5.30 -14.65
C LEU A 211 -4.62 -4.91 -16.03
N GLU A 212 -4.10 -5.87 -16.82
CA GLU A 212 -3.63 -5.64 -18.19
C GLU A 212 -4.75 -5.28 -19.17
N GLU A 213 -5.93 -5.89 -19.02
CA GLU A 213 -7.11 -5.51 -19.80
C GLU A 213 -7.55 -4.07 -19.52
N LEU A 214 -7.44 -3.62 -18.26
CA LEU A 214 -7.80 -2.26 -17.85
C LEU A 214 -6.74 -1.24 -18.23
N HIS A 215 -5.47 -1.64 -18.22
CA HIS A 215 -4.32 -0.79 -18.54
C HIS A 215 -3.25 -1.57 -19.31
N PRO A 216 -3.37 -1.69 -20.65
CA PRO A 216 -2.47 -2.52 -21.47
C PRO A 216 -0.99 -2.12 -21.42
N ALA A 217 -0.67 -0.92 -20.97
CA ALA A 217 0.71 -0.44 -20.81
C ALA A 217 1.35 -0.80 -19.47
N ILE A 218 0.63 -1.49 -18.56
CA ILE A 218 1.19 -1.92 -17.28
C ILE A 218 2.36 -2.89 -17.50
N ARG A 219 3.43 -2.72 -16.73
CA ARG A 219 4.64 -3.56 -16.88
C ARG A 219 4.71 -4.59 -15.77
N ARG A 220 4.75 -5.88 -16.15
CA ARG A 220 5.03 -6.98 -15.19
C ARG A 220 6.49 -6.94 -14.76
N ARG A 221 6.75 -6.93 -13.46
CA ARG A 221 8.08 -7.02 -12.85
C ARG A 221 7.95 -7.69 -11.48
N ASN A 222 9.07 -7.88 -10.80
CA ASN A 222 9.09 -8.31 -9.40
C ASN A 222 10.26 -7.59 -8.71
N ASN A 223 9.96 -6.98 -7.58
CA ASN A 223 10.93 -6.34 -6.68
C ASN A 223 10.42 -6.52 -5.23
N GLY A 224 11.16 -6.05 -4.24
CA GLY A 224 10.83 -6.21 -2.83
C GLY A 224 10.07 -5.00 -2.29
N ASN A 225 8.94 -5.25 -1.64
CA ASN A 225 8.24 -4.37 -0.71
C ASN A 225 7.26 -5.22 0.13
N ASP A 226 6.36 -4.60 0.85
CA ASP A 226 5.41 -5.26 1.76
C ASP A 226 4.54 -6.35 1.10
N TYR A 227 4.33 -6.33 -0.24
CA TYR A 227 3.57 -7.39 -0.91
C TYR A 227 4.22 -8.77 -0.74
N LEU A 228 5.55 -8.81 -0.58
CA LEU A 228 6.28 -10.06 -0.30
C LEU A 228 5.89 -10.62 1.07
N ILE A 229 5.79 -9.74 2.06
CA ILE A 229 5.48 -10.10 3.43
C ILE A 229 4.05 -10.61 3.53
N TYR A 230 3.08 -9.85 3.01
CA TYR A 230 1.70 -10.32 2.93
C TYR A 230 1.59 -11.64 2.17
N GLY A 231 2.28 -11.76 1.02
CA GLY A 231 2.32 -12.99 0.23
C GLY A 231 2.85 -14.18 1.03
N ARG A 232 3.93 -14.00 1.79
CA ARG A 232 4.50 -15.02 2.68
C ARG A 232 3.52 -15.37 3.78
N GLU A 233 3.00 -14.38 4.49
CA GLU A 233 2.15 -14.59 5.66
C GLU A 233 0.86 -15.36 5.35
N PHE A 234 0.30 -15.21 4.16
CA PHE A 234 -0.92 -15.90 3.77
C PHE A 234 -0.71 -17.19 2.97
N ASN A 235 0.54 -17.50 2.54
CA ASN A 235 0.79 -18.63 1.64
C ASN A 235 1.97 -19.53 2.04
N ALA A 236 2.72 -19.23 3.11
CA ALA A 236 3.95 -19.96 3.48
C ALA A 236 3.74 -21.41 3.88
N ASP A 237 2.53 -21.78 4.31
CA ASP A 237 2.19 -23.18 4.70
C ASP A 237 2.00 -24.11 3.48
N GLY A 238 2.15 -23.60 2.26
CA GLY A 238 1.96 -24.35 1.02
C GLY A 238 0.51 -24.73 0.73
N LYS A 239 -0.45 -24.16 1.45
CA LYS A 239 -1.90 -24.36 1.25
C LYS A 239 -2.62 -23.06 0.92
N GLY A 240 -1.96 -21.92 1.13
CA GLY A 240 -2.52 -20.61 0.85
C GLY A 240 -2.77 -20.40 -0.64
N HIS A 241 -3.77 -19.58 -0.94
CA HIS A 241 -4.17 -19.23 -2.31
C HIS A 241 -4.58 -17.76 -2.43
N VAL A 242 -4.04 -16.91 -1.55
CA VAL A 242 -4.32 -15.47 -1.54
C VAL A 242 -3.31 -14.73 -2.42
N PRO A 243 -3.71 -14.19 -3.60
CA PRO A 243 -2.86 -13.34 -4.39
C PRO A 243 -2.42 -12.11 -3.60
N SER A 244 -1.13 -11.84 -3.60
CA SER A 244 -0.52 -10.61 -3.11
C SER A 244 0.22 -9.96 -4.26
N LEU A 245 -0.18 -8.75 -4.61
CA LEU A 245 0.36 -7.98 -5.74
C LEU A 245 0.79 -6.60 -5.26
N ALA A 246 1.80 -6.01 -5.91
CA ALA A 246 2.07 -4.59 -5.77
C ALA A 246 1.70 -3.87 -7.08
N ILE A 247 1.07 -2.70 -6.96
CA ILE A 247 0.70 -1.82 -8.08
C ILE A 247 1.42 -0.49 -7.88
N GLU A 248 2.35 -0.20 -8.79
CA GLU A 248 3.39 0.78 -8.54
C GLU A 248 3.48 1.83 -9.65
N PRO A 249 3.04 3.08 -9.41
CA PRO A 249 3.36 4.21 -10.28
C PRO A 249 4.86 4.53 -10.24
N ALA A 250 5.36 5.12 -11.32
CA ALA A 250 6.76 5.51 -11.44
C ALA A 250 7.15 6.61 -10.46
N ILE A 251 8.32 6.46 -9.80
CA ILE A 251 8.97 7.50 -8.99
C ILE A 251 10.41 7.70 -9.45
N HIS A 252 10.91 8.95 -9.43
CA HIS A 252 12.28 9.24 -9.76
C HIS A 252 12.71 10.63 -9.25
N PRO A 253 13.90 10.73 -8.62
CA PRO A 253 14.67 9.62 -8.06
C PRO A 253 13.91 8.95 -6.90
N CYS A 254 14.19 7.69 -6.62
CA CYS A 254 13.66 6.97 -5.46
C CYS A 254 14.66 7.05 -4.32
N HIS A 255 14.18 7.09 -3.06
CA HIS A 255 15.00 7.17 -1.85
C HIS A 255 15.97 8.37 -1.87
N ALA A 256 15.52 9.48 -2.40
CA ALA A 256 16.26 10.73 -2.48
C ALA A 256 15.36 11.91 -2.11
N MET A 257 15.93 13.11 -1.99
CA MET A 257 15.14 14.29 -1.67
C MET A 257 15.52 15.42 -2.63
N PRO A 258 14.57 15.94 -3.44
CA PRO A 258 13.17 15.51 -3.55
C PRO A 258 12.97 14.34 -4.51
N GLU A 259 11.92 13.56 -4.26
CA GLU A 259 11.36 12.59 -5.19
C GLU A 259 10.33 13.24 -6.10
N ARG A 260 10.04 12.58 -7.24
CA ARG A 260 9.06 13.06 -8.23
C ARG A 260 8.18 11.91 -8.70
N VAL A 261 6.89 12.17 -8.82
CA VAL A 261 5.90 11.25 -9.39
C VAL A 261 5.02 12.00 -10.39
N PHE A 262 4.77 11.42 -11.55
CA PHE A 262 3.88 12.03 -12.55
C PHE A 262 2.42 11.98 -12.10
N ILE A 263 1.74 13.12 -12.16
CA ILE A 263 0.31 13.26 -11.82
C ILE A 263 -0.54 12.31 -12.67
N ARG A 264 -0.23 12.16 -13.96
CA ARG A 264 -0.92 11.25 -14.87
C ARG A 264 -0.85 9.80 -14.42
N ASP A 265 0.29 9.36 -13.86
CA ASP A 265 0.47 7.98 -13.42
C ASP A 265 -0.30 7.70 -12.12
N VAL A 266 -0.34 8.67 -11.19
CA VAL A 266 -1.19 8.59 -9.98
C VAL A 266 -2.67 8.47 -10.37
N GLN A 267 -3.14 9.34 -11.27
CA GLN A 267 -4.53 9.33 -11.73
C GLN A 267 -4.88 8.05 -12.49
N ALA A 268 -3.98 7.58 -13.36
CA ALA A 268 -4.15 6.33 -14.08
C ALA A 268 -4.20 5.12 -13.11
N THR A 269 -3.36 5.13 -12.06
CA THR A 269 -3.37 4.09 -11.01
C THR A 269 -4.69 4.11 -10.22
N GLU A 270 -5.21 5.29 -9.84
CA GLU A 270 -6.53 5.42 -9.19
C GLU A 270 -7.64 4.81 -10.06
N HIS A 271 -7.67 5.15 -11.35
CA HIS A 271 -8.68 4.63 -12.29
C HIS A 271 -8.55 3.11 -12.49
N LEU A 272 -7.33 2.62 -12.66
CA LEU A 272 -7.02 1.20 -12.81
C LEU A 272 -7.54 0.40 -11.61
N LEU A 273 -7.18 0.83 -10.41
CA LEU A 273 -7.56 0.14 -9.17
C LEU A 273 -9.07 0.17 -8.93
N PHE A 274 -9.71 1.31 -9.17
CA PHE A 274 -11.17 1.39 -9.06
C PHE A 274 -11.88 0.47 -10.07
N GLY A 275 -11.41 0.45 -11.31
CA GLY A 275 -11.92 -0.45 -12.34
C GLY A 275 -11.70 -1.93 -11.99
N PHE A 276 -10.51 -2.27 -11.48
CA PHE A 276 -10.18 -3.62 -11.03
C PHE A 276 -11.12 -4.08 -9.90
N LEU A 277 -11.27 -3.28 -8.86
CA LEU A 277 -12.11 -3.63 -7.70
C LEU A 277 -13.58 -3.78 -8.08
N THR A 278 -14.08 -2.93 -8.96
CA THR A 278 -15.46 -3.03 -9.47
C THR A 278 -15.68 -4.30 -10.27
N ARG A 279 -14.73 -4.68 -11.16
CA ARG A 279 -14.83 -5.92 -11.94
C ARG A 279 -14.67 -7.17 -11.06
N LEU A 280 -13.83 -7.12 -10.04
CA LEU A 280 -13.64 -8.24 -9.10
C LEU A 280 -14.96 -8.63 -8.41
N VAL A 281 -15.79 -7.64 -8.03
CA VAL A 281 -17.14 -7.89 -7.48
C VAL A 281 -18.03 -8.61 -8.49
N GLY A 282 -18.05 -8.14 -9.73
CA GLY A 282 -18.82 -8.79 -10.79
C GLY A 282 -18.43 -10.25 -11.02
N MET A 283 -17.11 -10.54 -11.02
CA MET A 283 -16.59 -11.90 -11.18
C MET A 283 -16.91 -12.80 -9.98
N HIS A 284 -16.90 -12.28 -8.76
CA HIS A 284 -17.19 -13.07 -7.56
C HIS A 284 -18.58 -13.70 -7.59
N ARG A 285 -19.57 -13.01 -8.17
CA ARG A 285 -20.93 -13.52 -8.34
C ARG A 285 -21.02 -14.76 -9.27
N TRP A 286 -20.01 -14.98 -10.12
CA TRP A 286 -19.95 -16.12 -11.05
C TRP A 286 -19.07 -17.27 -10.53
N LEU A 287 -18.26 -17.02 -9.48
CA LEU A 287 -17.30 -17.96 -8.92
C LEU A 287 -17.77 -18.59 -7.58
N MET A 288 -18.96 -18.26 -7.11
CA MET A 288 -19.67 -18.93 -6.01
C MET A 288 -20.62 -19.98 -6.55
#